data_8bf15d418e2f7f608320b7ecff32b190
#
_entry.id   8bf15d418e2f7f608320b7ecff32b190
#
_cell.length_a   1.000
_cell.length_b   1.000
_cell.length_c   1.000
_cell.angle_alpha   90.00
_cell.angle_beta   90.00
_cell.angle_gamma   90.00
#
_symmetry.space_group_name_H-M   'P 1'
#
loop_
_entity.id
_entity.type
_entity.pdbx_description
1 polymer ?
#
loop_
_entity_poly.entity_id
_entity_poly.type
_entity_poly.pdbx_seq_one_letter_code
_entity_poly.pdbx_strand_id
1 'polypeptide(L)'
;VNAAVVSWIREGGTLIYVGDGSDPFHKIDAWWGQRGYANPAEHLFELAGLGRDPKEGVHEVGAGKIVVWKELPARICLSKELADQYRSLVQKTLADTGITWTYRNDLTLHRGPYVISSVMAESVSDEKKVFTGVYADLMTNDYAIIHEKDVAPDDVTLLFDFSKIEGEDFRIVGTSARVEEGETTENGVMLRLKTADKIKAFTRVRLPKQPTDIEAIDEDGEAVAVESSWDEETKTLLVSYQSVSKEVCVTGKWA
;
A
#
# COMPACT_ATOMS: atom_id res chain seq x y z
N VAL A 1 24.56 20.48 0.23
CA VAL A 1 23.49 19.96 -0.66
C VAL A 1 23.43 20.77 -1.95
N ASN A 2 23.12 22.09 -1.94
CA ASN A 2 22.91 22.89 -3.17
C ASN A 2 24.11 22.85 -4.15
N ALA A 3 25.36 22.91 -3.65
CA ALA A 3 26.55 22.82 -4.51
C ALA A 3 26.63 21.46 -5.25
N ALA A 4 26.29 20.35 -4.57
CA ALA A 4 26.29 19.04 -5.19
C ALA A 4 25.19 18.91 -6.25
N VAL A 5 23.99 19.47 -5.97
CA VAL A 5 22.88 19.51 -6.94
C VAL A 5 23.28 20.31 -8.18
N VAL A 6 23.90 21.49 -8.00
CA VAL A 6 24.35 22.32 -9.13
C VAL A 6 25.45 21.64 -9.93
N SER A 7 26.38 20.93 -9.27
CA SER A 7 27.42 20.14 -9.98
C SER A 7 26.75 19.06 -10.85
N TRP A 8 25.81 18.29 -10.29
CA TRP A 8 25.07 17.26 -11.02
C TRP A 8 24.30 17.85 -12.21
N ILE A 9 23.66 19.04 -12.04
CA ILE A 9 22.98 19.71 -13.16
C ILE A 9 24.00 20.09 -14.25
N ARG A 10 25.13 20.67 -13.89
CA ARG A 10 26.15 21.05 -14.87
C ARG A 10 26.73 19.88 -15.67
N GLU A 11 26.67 18.69 -15.10
CA GLU A 11 27.08 17.42 -15.72
C GLU A 11 25.99 16.77 -16.59
N GLY A 12 24.83 17.41 -16.77
CA GLY A 12 23.74 16.95 -17.64
C GLY A 12 22.44 16.60 -16.88
N GLY A 13 22.40 16.82 -15.56
CA GLY A 13 21.20 16.61 -14.76
C GLY A 13 20.07 17.60 -15.12
N THR A 14 18.84 17.17 -14.96
CA THR A 14 17.65 18.01 -15.13
C THR A 14 16.93 18.17 -13.81
N LEU A 15 16.79 19.39 -13.31
CA LEU A 15 16.05 19.73 -12.10
C LEU A 15 14.74 20.43 -12.47
N ILE A 16 13.61 19.98 -11.91
CA ILE A 16 12.35 20.74 -11.90
C ILE A 16 12.23 21.37 -10.52
N TYR A 17 12.22 22.68 -10.48
CA TYR A 17 11.95 23.45 -9.27
C TYR A 17 10.50 23.92 -9.29
N VAL A 18 9.78 23.63 -8.19
CA VAL A 18 8.39 24.07 -7.98
C VAL A 18 8.33 24.87 -6.68
N GLY A 19 7.95 26.13 -6.78
CA GLY A 19 7.83 27.02 -5.64
C GLY A 19 7.87 28.49 -6.04
N ASP A 20 7.08 29.30 -5.35
CA ASP A 20 7.01 30.75 -5.58
C ASP A 20 7.77 31.57 -4.50
N GLY A 21 8.40 30.90 -3.54
CA GLY A 21 9.13 31.53 -2.43
C GLY A 21 8.25 32.01 -1.28
N SER A 22 6.94 31.85 -1.34
CA SER A 22 5.99 32.37 -0.33
C SER A 22 5.76 31.44 0.86
N ASP A 23 6.41 30.27 0.92
CA ASP A 23 6.24 29.31 2.01
C ASP A 23 6.56 29.97 3.37
N PRO A 24 5.63 29.92 4.34
CA PRO A 24 5.84 30.50 5.68
C PRO A 24 7.08 29.96 6.40
N PHE A 25 7.50 28.74 6.14
CA PHE A 25 8.70 28.13 6.70
C PHE A 25 10.00 28.85 6.27
N HIS A 26 9.98 29.63 5.21
CA HIS A 26 11.13 30.43 4.82
C HIS A 26 11.45 31.56 5.81
N LYS A 27 10.50 31.92 6.69
CA LYS A 27 10.66 32.97 7.71
C LYS A 27 11.26 32.47 9.02
N ILE A 28 11.54 31.17 9.16
CA ILE A 28 12.19 30.64 10.35
C ILE A 28 13.69 31.03 10.35
N ASP A 29 14.29 31.08 11.56
CA ASP A 29 15.73 31.29 11.68
C ASP A 29 16.50 30.05 11.20
N ALA A 30 17.10 30.17 10.03
CA ALA A 30 17.83 29.08 9.37
C ALA A 30 19.05 29.64 8.61
N TRP A 31 19.90 28.73 8.14
CA TRP A 31 21.16 29.04 7.50
C TRP A 31 21.06 30.00 6.30
N TRP A 32 19.94 29.98 5.57
CA TRP A 32 19.71 30.86 4.43
C TRP A 32 19.51 32.30 4.86
N GLY A 33 18.70 32.57 5.89
CA GLY A 33 18.48 33.89 6.46
C GLY A 33 19.76 34.48 7.02
N GLN A 34 20.58 33.68 7.73
CA GLN A 34 21.89 34.10 8.26
C GLN A 34 22.89 34.50 7.15
N ARG A 35 22.70 33.99 5.92
CA ARG A 35 23.49 34.31 4.74
C ARG A 35 22.86 35.37 3.82
N GLY A 36 21.75 35.97 4.23
CA GLY A 36 21.08 37.03 3.50
C GLY A 36 20.23 36.55 2.33
N TYR A 37 19.78 35.28 2.34
CA TYR A 37 18.81 34.74 1.40
C TYR A 37 17.41 34.75 2.02
N ALA A 38 16.37 35.05 1.24
CA ALA A 38 14.98 35.00 1.69
C ALA A 38 14.47 33.56 1.81
N ASN A 39 15.02 32.64 1.04
CA ASN A 39 14.68 31.23 1.07
C ASN A 39 15.88 30.38 0.56
N PRO A 40 15.88 29.05 0.78
CA PRO A 40 17.00 28.19 0.40
C PRO A 40 17.20 28.06 -1.13
N ALA A 41 16.18 28.32 -1.94
CA ALA A 41 16.25 28.23 -3.40
C ALA A 41 17.06 29.39 -4.00
N GLU A 42 17.05 30.58 -3.39
CA GLU A 42 17.89 31.69 -3.84
C GLU A 42 19.38 31.33 -3.90
N HIS A 43 19.86 30.59 -2.91
CA HIS A 43 21.24 30.11 -2.91
C HIS A 43 21.50 29.07 -4.01
N LEU A 44 20.54 28.20 -4.29
CA LEU A 44 20.62 27.22 -5.38
C LEU A 44 20.76 27.94 -6.74
N PHE A 45 19.86 28.89 -6.98
CA PHE A 45 19.83 29.64 -8.24
C PHE A 45 21.08 30.52 -8.43
N GLU A 46 21.54 31.15 -7.35
CA GLU A 46 22.78 31.96 -7.39
C GLU A 46 24.01 31.09 -7.73
N LEU A 47 24.13 29.91 -7.12
CA LEU A 47 25.17 28.92 -7.45
C LEU A 47 25.08 28.42 -8.90
N ALA A 48 23.86 28.29 -9.42
CA ALA A 48 23.62 27.90 -10.80
C ALA A 48 23.94 29.02 -11.81
N GLY A 49 24.14 30.27 -11.35
CA GLY A 49 24.41 31.43 -12.19
C GLY A 49 23.14 32.12 -12.72
N LEU A 50 21.97 31.82 -12.16
CA LEU A 50 20.69 32.35 -12.62
C LEU A 50 20.20 33.60 -11.86
N GLY A 51 21.03 34.09 -10.91
CA GLY A 51 20.59 35.11 -9.94
C GLY A 51 19.72 34.46 -8.86
N ARG A 52 19.07 35.31 -8.02
CA ARG A 52 18.31 34.81 -6.86
C ARG A 52 16.87 34.47 -7.18
N ASP A 53 16.29 35.11 -8.18
CA ASP A 53 14.89 34.95 -8.57
C ASP A 53 14.73 34.79 -10.09
N PRO A 54 15.11 33.62 -10.65
CA PRO A 54 14.97 33.36 -12.09
C PRO A 54 13.49 33.41 -12.50
N LYS A 55 13.23 33.77 -13.74
CA LYS A 55 11.86 33.72 -14.32
C LYS A 55 11.43 32.26 -14.48
N GLU A 56 10.09 32.06 -14.58
CA GLU A 56 9.56 30.78 -15.00
C GLU A 56 10.09 30.35 -16.36
N GLY A 57 10.29 29.07 -16.54
CA GLY A 57 10.75 28.47 -17.79
C GLY A 57 11.95 27.58 -17.63
N VAL A 58 12.58 27.25 -18.77
CA VAL A 58 13.76 26.40 -18.85
C VAL A 58 15.01 27.26 -18.87
N HIS A 59 15.96 26.93 -18.00
CA HIS A 59 17.26 27.59 -17.89
C HIS A 59 18.37 26.57 -18.09
N GLU A 60 19.21 26.78 -19.09
CA GLU A 60 20.40 25.94 -19.32
C GLU A 60 21.47 26.23 -18.26
N VAL A 61 22.06 25.18 -17.68
CA VAL A 61 23.08 25.25 -16.64
C VAL A 61 24.16 24.21 -16.92
N GLY A 62 25.24 24.62 -17.59
CA GLY A 62 26.28 23.68 -18.07
C GLY A 62 25.71 22.76 -19.16
N ALA A 63 25.85 21.44 -19.00
CA ALA A 63 25.28 20.44 -19.90
C ALA A 63 23.82 20.04 -19.53
N GLY A 64 23.32 20.51 -18.40
CA GLY A 64 21.96 20.20 -17.91
C GLY A 64 21.08 21.45 -17.85
N LYS A 65 19.94 21.33 -17.14
CA LYS A 65 18.94 22.40 -17.09
C LYS A 65 18.18 22.45 -15.77
N ILE A 66 17.64 23.63 -15.46
CA ILE A 66 16.66 23.86 -14.40
C ILE A 66 15.37 24.34 -15.06
N VAL A 67 14.28 23.64 -14.77
CA VAL A 67 12.93 24.06 -15.16
C VAL A 67 12.28 24.69 -13.92
N VAL A 68 12.00 25.98 -14.01
CA VAL A 68 11.40 26.75 -12.90
C VAL A 68 9.92 26.92 -13.14
N TRP A 69 9.12 26.47 -12.18
CA TRP A 69 7.68 26.70 -12.14
C TRP A 69 7.29 27.34 -10.81
N LYS A 70 6.82 28.61 -10.89
CA LYS A 70 6.50 29.43 -9.72
C LYS A 70 5.10 29.15 -9.21
N GLU A 71 4.86 27.93 -8.75
CA GLU A 71 3.59 27.54 -8.12
C GLU A 71 3.84 26.85 -6.78
N LEU A 72 2.94 27.00 -5.83
CA LEU A 72 3.02 26.32 -4.54
C LEU A 72 2.60 24.87 -4.66
N PRO A 73 3.42 23.91 -4.18
CA PRO A 73 3.04 22.48 -4.18
C PRO A 73 1.69 22.21 -3.51
N ALA A 74 1.37 22.95 -2.44
CA ALA A 74 0.08 22.82 -1.76
C ALA A 74 -1.12 23.19 -2.66
N ARG A 75 -0.97 24.19 -3.55
CA ARG A 75 -2.04 24.57 -4.49
C ARG A 75 -2.22 23.54 -5.59
N ILE A 76 -1.13 22.90 -6.03
CA ILE A 76 -1.18 21.83 -7.03
C ILE A 76 -2.08 20.68 -6.52
N CYS A 77 -1.97 20.31 -5.25
CA CYS A 77 -2.78 19.25 -4.65
C CYS A 77 -4.28 19.62 -4.52
N LEU A 78 -4.60 20.90 -4.53
CA LEU A 78 -5.98 21.40 -4.37
C LEU A 78 -6.68 21.73 -5.69
N SER A 79 -5.97 21.71 -6.81
CA SER A 79 -6.49 22.09 -8.11
C SER A 79 -6.18 21.03 -9.17
N LYS A 80 -7.23 20.42 -9.73
CA LYS A 80 -7.07 19.48 -10.84
C LYS A 80 -6.34 20.12 -12.03
N GLU A 81 -6.64 21.37 -12.35
CA GLU A 81 -5.99 22.09 -13.43
C GLU A 81 -4.48 22.24 -13.21
N LEU A 82 -4.06 22.67 -12.00
CA LEU A 82 -2.63 22.78 -11.65
C LEU A 82 -1.94 21.42 -11.62
N ALA A 83 -2.63 20.38 -11.14
CA ALA A 83 -2.11 19.01 -11.17
C ALA A 83 -1.89 18.51 -12.60
N ASP A 84 -2.81 18.82 -13.53
CA ASP A 84 -2.69 18.48 -14.95
C ASP A 84 -1.54 19.25 -15.61
N GLN A 85 -1.37 20.53 -15.29
CA GLN A 85 -0.23 21.35 -15.74
C GLN A 85 1.10 20.80 -15.22
N TYR A 86 1.18 20.47 -13.93
CA TYR A 86 2.37 19.87 -13.34
C TYR A 86 2.75 18.56 -14.02
N ARG A 87 1.77 17.68 -14.23
CA ARG A 87 1.96 16.40 -14.91
C ARG A 87 2.49 16.60 -16.33
N SER A 88 1.89 17.54 -17.07
CA SER A 88 2.33 17.89 -18.43
C SER A 88 3.75 18.45 -18.45
N LEU A 89 4.10 19.30 -17.47
CA LEU A 89 5.45 19.84 -17.31
C LEU A 89 6.48 18.72 -17.10
N VAL A 90 6.19 17.78 -16.19
CA VAL A 90 7.09 16.66 -15.89
C VAL A 90 7.22 15.73 -17.11
N GLN A 91 6.09 15.38 -17.76
CA GLN A 91 6.09 14.53 -18.97
C GLN A 91 6.93 15.13 -20.08
N LYS A 92 6.75 16.43 -20.37
CA LYS A 92 7.53 17.15 -21.37
C LYS A 92 9.01 17.17 -21.01
N THR A 93 9.32 17.48 -19.75
CA THR A 93 10.73 17.56 -19.30
C THR A 93 11.42 16.20 -19.42
N LEU A 94 10.73 15.10 -19.11
CA LEU A 94 11.28 13.74 -19.25
C LEU A 94 11.44 13.33 -20.70
N ALA A 95 10.44 13.63 -21.56
CA ALA A 95 10.54 13.35 -22.98
C ALA A 95 11.76 14.00 -23.63
N ASP A 96 12.09 15.23 -23.25
CA ASP A 96 13.29 15.96 -23.70
C ASP A 96 14.60 15.24 -23.27
N THR A 97 14.57 14.39 -22.25
CA THR A 97 15.71 13.60 -21.80
C THR A 97 15.72 12.16 -22.32
N GLY A 98 14.73 11.79 -23.16
CA GLY A 98 14.58 10.45 -23.71
C GLY A 98 13.96 9.45 -22.72
N ILE A 99 13.45 9.89 -21.57
CA ILE A 99 12.82 9.06 -20.57
C ILE A 99 11.31 9.01 -20.83
N THR A 100 10.75 7.80 -20.97
CA THR A 100 9.30 7.61 -21.04
C THR A 100 8.71 7.67 -19.64
N TRP A 101 7.77 8.59 -19.42
CA TRP A 101 7.00 8.64 -18.18
C TRP A 101 5.99 7.50 -18.15
N THR A 102 5.97 6.77 -17.02
CA THR A 102 4.88 5.87 -16.66
C THR A 102 4.31 6.30 -15.31
N TYR A 103 3.00 6.27 -15.18
CA TYR A 103 2.32 6.56 -13.92
C TYR A 103 1.27 5.48 -13.62
N ARG A 104 0.92 5.37 -12.36
CA ARG A 104 -0.17 4.50 -11.90
C ARG A 104 -1.19 5.35 -11.17
N ASN A 105 -2.46 4.98 -11.30
CA ASN A 105 -3.56 5.56 -10.53
C ASN A 105 -3.86 4.73 -9.26
N ASP A 106 -3.17 3.61 -9.07
CA ASP A 106 -3.27 2.74 -7.91
C ASP A 106 -2.01 2.79 -7.05
N LEU A 107 -2.20 2.68 -5.75
CA LEU A 107 -1.15 2.37 -4.80
C LEU A 107 -1.27 0.90 -4.42
N THR A 108 -0.38 0.07 -4.95
CA THR A 108 -0.36 -1.36 -4.68
C THR A 108 0.94 -1.78 -4.01
N LEU A 109 0.81 -2.43 -2.86
CA LEU A 109 1.91 -2.95 -2.07
C LEU A 109 1.78 -4.48 -1.94
N HIS A 110 2.88 -5.19 -2.18
CA HIS A 110 3.00 -6.63 -1.97
C HIS A 110 3.92 -6.91 -0.76
N ARG A 111 3.43 -7.73 0.18
CA ARG A 111 4.22 -8.21 1.32
C ARG A 111 3.99 -9.71 1.51
N GLY A 112 4.92 -10.53 1.00
CA GLY A 112 4.72 -11.97 0.93
C GLY A 112 3.44 -12.28 0.15
N PRO A 113 2.50 -13.06 0.71
CA PRO A 113 1.24 -13.36 0.06
C PRO A 113 0.20 -12.22 0.15
N TYR A 114 0.46 -11.14 0.89
CA TYR A 114 -0.50 -10.06 1.07
C TYR A 114 -0.40 -9.02 -0.03
N VAL A 115 -1.53 -8.63 -0.60
CA VAL A 115 -1.70 -7.54 -1.54
C VAL A 115 -2.59 -6.49 -0.90
N ILE A 116 -2.04 -5.29 -0.72
CA ILE A 116 -2.78 -4.11 -0.25
C ILE A 116 -2.88 -3.16 -1.43
N SER A 117 -4.06 -2.77 -1.82
CA SER A 117 -4.23 -1.86 -2.94
C SER A 117 -5.35 -0.86 -2.69
N SER A 118 -5.15 0.36 -3.21
CA SER A 118 -6.19 1.38 -3.26
C SER A 118 -6.09 2.17 -4.57
N VAL A 119 -7.21 2.66 -5.04
CA VAL A 119 -7.29 3.66 -6.10
C VAL A 119 -7.81 4.93 -5.45
N MET A 120 -7.00 6.00 -5.49
CA MET A 120 -7.36 7.27 -4.85
C MET A 120 -8.50 7.95 -5.61
N ALA A 121 -9.42 8.61 -4.89
CA ALA A 121 -10.51 9.37 -5.51
C ALA A 121 -9.98 10.50 -6.41
N GLU A 122 -8.83 11.11 -6.02
CA GLU A 122 -8.13 12.14 -6.77
C GLU A 122 -7.14 11.59 -7.82
N SER A 123 -7.28 10.33 -8.19
CA SER A 123 -6.45 9.69 -9.23
C SER A 123 -6.51 10.40 -10.57
N VAL A 124 -5.49 10.21 -11.38
CA VAL A 124 -5.37 10.82 -12.72
C VAL A 124 -6.39 10.28 -13.73
N SER A 125 -7.03 9.15 -13.42
CA SER A 125 -8.11 8.54 -14.22
C SER A 125 -9.12 7.85 -13.32
N ASP A 126 -10.32 7.62 -13.84
CA ASP A 126 -11.37 6.85 -13.15
C ASP A 126 -11.22 5.32 -13.40
N GLU A 127 -10.07 4.89 -13.90
CA GLU A 127 -9.79 3.49 -14.16
C GLU A 127 -9.64 2.72 -12.87
N LYS A 128 -10.36 1.61 -12.78
CA LYS A 128 -10.24 0.66 -11.68
C LYS A 128 -8.97 -0.19 -11.82
N LYS A 129 -8.42 -0.62 -10.68
CA LYS A 129 -7.42 -1.67 -10.64
C LYS A 129 -8.10 -3.03 -10.58
N VAL A 130 -7.72 -3.94 -11.47
CA VAL A 130 -8.24 -5.31 -11.49
C VAL A 130 -7.14 -6.28 -11.07
N PHE A 131 -7.47 -7.15 -10.13
CA PHE A 131 -6.66 -8.30 -9.75
C PHE A 131 -7.33 -9.57 -10.25
N THR A 132 -6.59 -10.40 -11.00
CA THR A 132 -7.05 -11.70 -11.49
C THR A 132 -6.14 -12.80 -10.94
N GLY A 133 -6.70 -13.83 -10.35
CA GLY A 133 -5.97 -14.91 -9.69
C GLY A 133 -6.82 -15.52 -8.58
N VAL A 134 -6.23 -16.39 -7.77
CA VAL A 134 -6.91 -17.02 -6.64
C VAL A 134 -6.52 -16.30 -5.36
N TYR A 135 -7.48 -15.61 -4.75
CA TYR A 135 -7.28 -14.79 -3.56
C TYR A 135 -8.29 -15.13 -2.47
N ALA A 136 -7.89 -14.92 -1.21
CA ALA A 136 -8.87 -14.69 -0.15
C ALA A 136 -9.04 -13.17 0.03
N ASP A 137 -10.28 -12.68 -0.01
CA ASP A 137 -10.59 -11.27 0.27
C ASP A 137 -10.66 -11.07 1.79
N LEU A 138 -9.62 -10.48 2.35
CA LEU A 138 -9.50 -10.28 3.80
C LEU A 138 -10.34 -9.10 4.32
N MET A 139 -11.03 -8.39 3.43
CA MET A 139 -12.00 -7.34 3.80
C MET A 139 -13.42 -7.91 3.97
N THR A 140 -13.67 -9.17 3.60
CA THR A 140 -14.95 -9.86 3.87
C THR A 140 -14.90 -10.59 5.21
N ASN A 141 -16.04 -10.75 5.86
CA ASN A 141 -16.13 -11.40 7.18
C ASN A 141 -15.68 -12.86 7.14
N ASP A 142 -15.98 -13.56 6.03
CA ASP A 142 -15.71 -14.98 5.81
C ASP A 142 -14.42 -15.23 5.02
N TYR A 143 -13.64 -14.16 4.75
CA TYR A 143 -12.41 -14.27 3.95
C TYR A 143 -12.66 -15.02 2.64
N ALA A 144 -13.68 -14.57 1.87
CA ALA A 144 -14.17 -15.24 0.68
C ALA A 144 -13.06 -15.53 -0.33
N ILE A 145 -13.10 -16.73 -0.94
CA ILE A 145 -12.23 -17.07 -2.07
C ILE A 145 -12.81 -16.42 -3.33
N ILE A 146 -11.99 -15.68 -4.02
CA ILE A 146 -12.35 -14.94 -5.22
C ILE A 146 -11.30 -15.13 -6.31
N HIS A 147 -11.73 -15.01 -7.58
CA HIS A 147 -10.86 -15.11 -8.76
C HIS A 147 -10.59 -13.75 -9.41
N GLU A 148 -11.40 -12.76 -9.08
CA GLU A 148 -11.25 -11.41 -9.57
C GLU A 148 -11.64 -10.41 -8.48
N LYS A 149 -10.91 -9.30 -8.40
CA LYS A 149 -11.22 -8.16 -7.53
C LYS A 149 -11.03 -6.87 -8.30
N ASP A 150 -12.10 -6.12 -8.43
CA ASP A 150 -12.08 -4.73 -8.86
C ASP A 150 -11.86 -3.82 -7.66
N VAL A 151 -10.95 -2.86 -7.81
CA VAL A 151 -10.74 -1.76 -6.87
C VAL A 151 -11.01 -0.48 -7.63
N ALA A 152 -12.17 0.11 -7.41
CA ALA A 152 -12.58 1.36 -8.03
C ALA A 152 -11.93 2.58 -7.38
N PRO A 153 -12.00 3.78 -7.98
CA PRO A 153 -11.63 5.01 -7.29
C PRO A 153 -12.34 5.14 -5.95
N ASP A 154 -11.58 5.55 -4.92
CA ASP A 154 -11.97 5.64 -3.50
C ASP A 154 -12.14 4.30 -2.78
N ASP A 155 -11.81 3.18 -3.45
CA ASP A 155 -11.81 1.85 -2.83
C ASP A 155 -10.42 1.43 -2.35
N VAL A 156 -10.44 0.51 -1.37
CA VAL A 156 -9.28 -0.18 -0.83
C VAL A 156 -9.53 -1.68 -0.76
N THR A 157 -8.49 -2.49 -0.93
CA THR A 157 -8.57 -3.94 -0.75
C THR A 157 -7.35 -4.49 -0.02
N LEU A 158 -7.57 -5.60 0.69
CA LEU A 158 -6.54 -6.44 1.29
C LEU A 158 -6.81 -7.89 0.87
N LEU A 159 -5.91 -8.44 0.06
CA LEU A 159 -6.03 -9.80 -0.47
C LEU A 159 -4.90 -10.68 0.04
N PHE A 160 -5.19 -11.98 0.18
CA PHE A 160 -4.18 -13.01 0.35
C PHE A 160 -4.05 -13.78 -0.97
N ASP A 161 -2.88 -13.70 -1.59
CA ASP A 161 -2.56 -14.30 -2.90
C ASP A 161 -2.03 -15.72 -2.73
N PHE A 162 -2.82 -16.72 -3.11
CA PHE A 162 -2.44 -18.13 -3.00
C PHE A 162 -1.30 -18.52 -3.94
N SER A 163 -1.04 -17.78 -5.00
CA SER A 163 0.09 -18.03 -5.91
C SER A 163 1.46 -17.73 -5.29
N LYS A 164 1.49 -17.03 -4.17
CA LYS A 164 2.72 -16.60 -3.48
C LYS A 164 3.10 -17.50 -2.32
N ILE A 165 2.40 -18.61 -2.12
CA ILE A 165 2.71 -19.56 -1.06
C ILE A 165 3.15 -20.88 -1.69
N GLU A 166 4.24 -21.40 -1.18
CA GLU A 166 4.78 -22.71 -1.56
C GLU A 166 4.40 -23.75 -0.49
N GLY A 167 4.30 -25.01 -0.91
CA GLY A 167 4.00 -26.13 -0.02
C GLY A 167 2.51 -26.23 0.37
N GLU A 168 2.21 -27.26 1.15
CA GLU A 168 0.87 -27.57 1.68
C GLU A 168 0.80 -27.42 3.21
N ASP A 169 1.71 -26.64 3.76
CA ASP A 169 1.85 -26.50 5.21
C ASP A 169 0.67 -25.76 5.83
N PHE A 170 0.49 -25.99 7.12
CA PHE A 170 -0.44 -25.23 7.95
C PHE A 170 -0.17 -23.72 7.86
N ARG A 171 -1.22 -22.94 7.54
CA ARG A 171 -1.12 -21.49 7.49
C ARG A 171 -2.45 -20.81 7.77
N ILE A 172 -2.48 -19.90 8.72
CA ILE A 172 -3.62 -19.00 8.89
C ILE A 172 -3.64 -18.01 7.72
N VAL A 173 -4.75 -18.00 6.97
CA VAL A 173 -5.00 -17.07 5.85
C VAL A 173 -5.62 -15.78 6.35
N GLY A 174 -6.64 -15.91 7.21
CA GLY A 174 -7.31 -14.80 7.84
C GLY A 174 -8.06 -15.26 9.09
N THR A 175 -8.13 -14.41 10.11
CA THR A 175 -8.85 -14.72 11.35
C THR A 175 -9.32 -13.45 12.03
N SER A 176 -10.55 -13.49 12.57
CA SER A 176 -11.07 -12.47 13.48
C SER A 176 -10.74 -12.75 14.95
N ALA A 177 -10.07 -13.89 15.23
CA ALA A 177 -9.63 -14.30 16.53
C ALA A 177 -8.13 -14.08 16.73
N ARG A 178 -7.70 -13.93 17.96
CA ARG A 178 -6.31 -14.14 18.33
C ARG A 178 -6.02 -15.64 18.32
N VAL A 179 -5.06 -16.06 17.54
CA VAL A 179 -4.59 -17.45 17.52
C VAL A 179 -3.58 -17.60 18.65
N GLU A 180 -3.94 -18.34 19.71
CA GLU A 180 -3.04 -18.68 20.80
C GLU A 180 -2.16 -19.86 20.42
N GLU A 181 -2.73 -20.83 19.69
CA GLU A 181 -2.03 -22.01 19.19
C GLU A 181 -2.71 -22.49 17.90
N GLY A 182 -1.91 -23.02 16.98
CA GLY A 182 -2.42 -23.62 15.76
C GLY A 182 -1.39 -24.57 15.18
N GLU A 183 -1.78 -25.84 15.03
CA GLU A 183 -0.89 -26.88 14.53
C GLU A 183 -1.65 -27.97 13.78
N THR A 184 -0.89 -28.71 12.96
CA THR A 184 -1.30 -29.99 12.41
C THR A 184 -0.55 -31.12 13.10
N THR A 185 -1.27 -32.20 13.41
CA THR A 185 -0.72 -33.42 13.97
C THR A 185 -0.84 -34.57 12.97
N GLU A 186 -0.34 -35.76 13.31
CA GLU A 186 -0.57 -36.97 12.51
C GLU A 186 -2.07 -37.31 12.36
N ASN A 187 -2.90 -36.91 13.32
CA ASN A 187 -4.31 -37.27 13.40
C ASN A 187 -5.28 -36.16 12.97
N GLY A 188 -4.82 -34.92 12.82
CA GLY A 188 -5.74 -33.83 12.53
C GLY A 188 -5.12 -32.44 12.65
N VAL A 189 -6.02 -31.47 12.82
CA VAL A 189 -5.68 -30.06 13.07
C VAL A 189 -6.27 -29.60 14.39
N MET A 190 -5.57 -28.68 15.07
CA MET A 190 -6.03 -28.02 16.29
C MET A 190 -5.79 -26.52 16.16
N LEU A 191 -6.78 -25.73 16.57
CA LEU A 191 -6.73 -24.26 16.63
C LEU A 191 -7.25 -23.81 18.00
N ARG A 192 -6.46 -23.08 18.76
CA ARG A 192 -6.88 -22.40 19.99
C ARG A 192 -7.07 -20.93 19.71
N LEU A 193 -8.29 -20.47 19.82
CA LEU A 193 -8.76 -19.18 19.33
C LEU A 193 -9.41 -18.39 20.47
N LYS A 194 -9.03 -17.12 20.61
CA LYS A 194 -9.64 -16.21 21.58
C LYS A 194 -10.19 -14.98 20.88
N THR A 195 -11.47 -14.72 21.09
CA THR A 195 -12.17 -13.58 20.47
C THR A 195 -12.84 -12.69 21.52
N ALA A 196 -13.24 -11.50 21.09
CA ALA A 196 -14.16 -10.68 21.88
C ALA A 196 -15.51 -11.38 22.01
N ASP A 197 -16.20 -11.15 23.14
CA ASP A 197 -17.51 -11.73 23.40
C ASP A 197 -18.58 -11.24 22.43
N LYS A 198 -19.57 -12.09 22.15
CA LYS A 198 -20.78 -11.80 21.36
C LYS A 198 -20.55 -11.42 19.89
N ILE A 199 -19.46 -11.85 19.30
CA ILE A 199 -19.24 -11.72 17.86
C ILE A 199 -19.27 -13.09 17.17
N LYS A 200 -19.65 -13.14 15.90
CA LYS A 200 -19.41 -14.32 15.07
C LYS A 200 -17.96 -14.30 14.63
N ALA A 201 -17.18 -15.27 15.11
CA ALA A 201 -15.77 -15.42 14.77
C ALA A 201 -15.62 -16.20 13.47
N PHE A 202 -14.63 -15.83 12.67
CA PHE A 202 -14.25 -16.52 11.44
C PHE A 202 -12.74 -16.77 11.43
N THR A 203 -12.34 -17.96 11.00
CA THR A 203 -10.95 -18.30 10.76
C THR A 203 -10.84 -19.14 9.50
N ARG A 204 -10.05 -18.68 8.54
CA ARG A 204 -9.68 -19.44 7.35
C ARG A 204 -8.25 -19.92 7.50
N VAL A 205 -8.05 -21.23 7.39
CA VAL A 205 -6.73 -21.85 7.53
C VAL A 205 -6.45 -22.76 6.33
N ARG A 206 -5.26 -22.67 5.76
CA ARG A 206 -4.78 -23.63 4.77
C ARG A 206 -4.25 -24.86 5.48
N LEU A 207 -4.58 -26.03 4.95
CA LEU A 207 -4.26 -27.33 5.52
C LEU A 207 -3.74 -28.29 4.43
N PRO A 208 -2.92 -29.29 4.77
CA PRO A 208 -2.39 -30.25 3.79
C PRO A 208 -3.49 -31.12 3.16
N LYS A 209 -4.59 -31.34 3.87
CA LYS A 209 -5.75 -32.12 3.40
C LYS A 209 -7.03 -31.71 4.15
N GLN A 210 -8.18 -32.09 3.60
CA GLN A 210 -9.49 -31.80 4.18
C GLN A 210 -9.65 -32.55 5.51
N PRO A 211 -9.97 -31.85 6.60
CA PRO A 211 -10.36 -32.51 7.84
C PRO A 211 -11.85 -32.89 7.84
N THR A 212 -12.15 -33.90 8.62
CA THR A 212 -13.52 -34.32 8.97
C THR A 212 -13.76 -34.10 10.47
N ASP A 213 -14.97 -34.36 10.93
CA ASP A 213 -15.35 -34.31 12.35
C ASP A 213 -14.85 -33.03 13.03
N ILE A 214 -15.26 -31.86 12.46
CA ILE A 214 -14.90 -30.56 13.04
C ILE A 214 -15.72 -30.34 14.31
N GLU A 215 -15.04 -30.22 15.44
CA GLU A 215 -15.62 -29.97 16.77
C GLU A 215 -14.99 -28.72 17.39
N ALA A 216 -15.73 -28.08 18.28
CA ALA A 216 -15.23 -26.95 19.05
C ALA A 216 -15.69 -27.08 20.52
N ILE A 217 -14.77 -26.81 21.43
CA ILE A 217 -15.04 -26.77 22.88
C ILE A 217 -14.45 -25.50 23.48
N ASP A 218 -15.06 -24.98 24.52
CA ASP A 218 -14.46 -23.88 25.28
C ASP A 218 -13.45 -24.40 26.34
N GLU A 219 -12.84 -23.48 27.09
CA GLU A 219 -11.84 -23.82 28.14
C GLU A 219 -12.40 -24.61 29.33
N ASP A 220 -13.73 -24.64 29.51
CA ASP A 220 -14.40 -25.48 30.52
C ASP A 220 -14.79 -26.85 29.96
N GLY A 221 -14.55 -27.12 28.68
CA GLY A 221 -14.91 -28.36 27.99
C GLY A 221 -16.35 -28.39 27.49
N GLU A 222 -17.06 -27.26 27.52
CA GLU A 222 -18.42 -27.17 26.99
C GLU A 222 -18.39 -27.05 25.46
N ALA A 223 -19.33 -27.75 24.79
CA ALA A 223 -19.39 -27.76 23.34
C ALA A 223 -19.82 -26.40 22.79
N VAL A 224 -19.08 -25.90 21.78
CA VAL A 224 -19.38 -24.69 21.05
C VAL A 224 -19.86 -25.08 19.65
N ALA A 225 -21.03 -24.56 19.22
CA ALA A 225 -21.53 -24.82 17.88
C ALA A 225 -20.61 -24.18 16.82
N VAL A 226 -20.06 -24.98 15.92
CA VAL A 226 -19.15 -24.57 14.85
C VAL A 226 -19.75 -24.89 13.49
N GLU A 227 -19.66 -23.94 12.57
CA GLU A 227 -19.92 -24.14 11.15
C GLU A 227 -18.58 -24.23 10.41
N SER A 228 -18.48 -25.11 9.42
CA SER A 228 -17.25 -25.27 8.65
C SER A 228 -17.52 -25.47 7.17
N SER A 229 -16.59 -25.03 6.33
CA SER A 229 -16.58 -25.31 4.90
C SER A 229 -15.16 -25.51 4.40
N TRP A 230 -15.00 -26.42 3.42
CA TRP A 230 -13.73 -26.68 2.77
C TRP A 230 -13.73 -26.13 1.35
N ASP A 231 -12.64 -25.49 0.98
CA ASP A 231 -12.37 -25.07 -0.38
C ASP A 231 -11.22 -25.94 -0.95
N GLU A 232 -11.55 -26.73 -1.95
CA GLU A 232 -10.62 -27.71 -2.53
C GLU A 232 -9.51 -27.06 -3.36
N GLU A 233 -9.81 -25.93 -4.03
CA GLU A 233 -8.85 -25.26 -4.88
C GLU A 233 -7.71 -24.66 -4.08
N THR A 234 -8.03 -23.98 -2.98
CA THR A 234 -7.06 -23.34 -2.10
C THR A 234 -6.59 -24.23 -0.96
N LYS A 235 -7.20 -25.40 -0.79
CA LYS A 235 -7.01 -26.30 0.34
C LYS A 235 -7.19 -25.57 1.67
N THR A 236 -8.27 -24.80 1.78
CA THR A 236 -8.55 -24.06 2.99
C THR A 236 -9.84 -24.51 3.69
N LEU A 237 -9.74 -24.61 5.01
CA LEU A 237 -10.88 -24.77 5.91
C LEU A 237 -11.29 -23.38 6.41
N LEU A 238 -12.54 -23.01 6.23
CA LEU A 238 -13.18 -21.91 6.95
C LEU A 238 -13.93 -22.48 8.12
N VAL A 239 -13.71 -21.97 9.32
CA VAL A 239 -14.52 -22.26 10.50
C VAL A 239 -15.13 -20.97 11.02
N SER A 240 -16.37 -21.05 11.50
CA SER A 240 -17.04 -19.95 12.17
C SER A 240 -17.85 -20.44 13.36
N TYR A 241 -17.88 -19.62 14.40
CA TYR A 241 -18.66 -19.90 15.61
C TYR A 241 -19.10 -18.59 16.28
N GLN A 242 -20.16 -18.67 17.07
CA GLN A 242 -20.51 -17.56 17.95
C GLN A 242 -19.55 -17.55 19.12
N SER A 243 -18.82 -16.44 19.29
CA SER A 243 -17.82 -16.33 20.35
C SER A 243 -18.46 -16.45 21.74
N VAL A 244 -17.73 -17.08 22.62
CA VAL A 244 -17.94 -17.12 24.07
C VAL A 244 -16.84 -16.29 24.72
N SER A 245 -17.03 -15.84 25.97
CA SER A 245 -16.02 -14.98 26.66
C SER A 245 -14.74 -15.74 27.05
N LYS A 246 -14.51 -16.89 26.44
CA LYS A 246 -13.45 -17.84 26.75
C LYS A 246 -12.69 -18.22 25.48
N GLU A 247 -11.55 -18.88 25.67
CA GLU A 247 -10.84 -19.52 24.59
C GLU A 247 -11.65 -20.69 24.01
N VAL A 248 -11.64 -20.84 22.71
CA VAL A 248 -12.29 -21.94 21.99
C VAL A 248 -11.22 -22.77 21.28
N CYS A 249 -11.23 -24.06 21.54
CA CYS A 249 -10.40 -25.04 20.86
C CYS A 249 -11.22 -25.70 19.74
N VAL A 250 -10.83 -25.46 18.50
CA VAL A 250 -11.41 -26.12 17.32
C VAL A 250 -10.48 -27.24 16.88
N THR A 251 -11.02 -28.43 16.75
CA THR A 251 -10.30 -29.64 16.29
C THR A 251 -10.96 -30.25 15.05
N GLY A 252 -10.18 -30.89 14.21
CA GLY A 252 -10.65 -31.67 13.08
C GLY A 252 -9.74 -32.86 12.83
N LYS A 253 -10.30 -34.00 12.47
CA LYS A 253 -9.55 -35.23 12.19
C LYS A 253 -9.25 -35.34 10.69
N TRP A 254 -8.13 -35.94 10.35
CA TRP A 254 -7.87 -36.28 8.94
C TRP A 254 -8.80 -37.42 8.48
N ALA A 255 -9.30 -37.26 7.25
CA ALA A 255 -10.01 -38.33 6.56
C ALA A 255 -9.07 -39.48 6.15
#